data_9c306d07a285d954e27da2e3d81b12c1
#
_entry.id   9c306d07a285d954e27da2e3d81b12c1
#
_cell.length_a   1.000
_cell.length_b   1.000
_cell.length_c   1.000
_cell.angle_alpha   90.00
_cell.angle_beta   90.00
_cell.angle_gamma   90.00
#
_symmetry.space_group_name_H-M   'P 1'
#
loop_
_entity.id
_entity.type
_entity.pdbx_description
1 polymer ?
#
loop_
_entity_poly.entity_id
_entity_poly.type
_entity_poly.pdbx_seq_one_letter_code
_entity_poly.pdbx_strand_id
1 'polypeptide(L)'
;DHRDLHSFPTRRSSDLERIEQRVSRDKYINTSELNVILKEEIAALLAENNAGVVAGFESELPSKPYVIMVVGVNGVGKTTTIGKLAHQFKKAGKSVYLGAADTFRAAAVDQLVIWGERVGVPVIKQKMGADPASVAYDTVASAKANNADVVIIDTAGRLHNKVNLMNELTKIRNVMQKVIPDAPQEVLLVLDGSTGQNAFEQAKQFTKATDVNALAITKLDGTAKGGVVIGISDQFKIPVKYIGLGEGMEHLQVFDREAFVGSLFE
;
A
#
# COMPACT_ATOMS: atom_id res chain seq x y z
N ASP A 1 29.20 31.18 -14.12
CA ASP A 1 28.95 29.90 -13.47
C ASP A 1 27.49 29.54 -13.61
N HIS A 2 27.19 28.79 -14.65
CA HIS A 2 25.88 28.20 -14.89
C HIS A 2 25.76 26.98 -14.00
N ARG A 3 24.91 27.06 -12.99
CA ARG A 3 24.45 25.85 -12.28
C ARG A 3 23.29 25.26 -13.03
N ASP A 4 23.55 24.10 -13.59
CA ASP A 4 22.59 23.24 -14.27
C ASP A 4 21.38 22.95 -13.37
N LEU A 5 20.25 23.50 -13.74
CA LEU A 5 18.93 23.07 -13.33
C LEU A 5 18.61 21.78 -14.11
N HIS A 6 19.21 20.66 -13.70
CA HIS A 6 18.95 19.37 -14.32
C HIS A 6 17.58 18.83 -13.93
N SER A 7 16.70 19.01 -14.89
CA SER A 7 15.86 18.00 -15.51
C SER A 7 15.28 16.94 -14.57
N PHE A 8 14.09 17.21 -14.11
CA PHE A 8 13.15 16.14 -13.75
C PHE A 8 12.87 15.31 -15.00
N PRO A 9 12.93 13.97 -14.91
CA PRO A 9 12.83 13.12 -16.08
C PRO A 9 11.45 13.17 -16.72
N THR A 10 11.46 13.52 -17.92
CA THR A 10 10.69 13.40 -19.16
C THR A 10 9.47 12.47 -19.26
N ARG A 11 9.00 11.79 -18.22
CA ARG A 11 7.77 10.97 -18.28
C ARG A 11 6.49 11.79 -18.14
N ARG A 12 6.49 12.87 -17.36
CA ARG A 12 5.35 13.81 -17.33
C ARG A 12 5.02 14.41 -18.70
N SER A 13 6.03 14.54 -19.57
CA SER A 13 5.81 14.99 -20.92
C SER A 13 5.15 13.91 -21.78
N SER A 14 5.49 12.65 -21.62
CA SER A 14 4.94 11.55 -22.45
C SER A 14 3.44 11.31 -22.20
N ASP A 15 2.99 11.42 -20.94
CA ASP A 15 1.59 11.19 -20.59
C ASP A 15 0.72 12.39 -20.98
N LEU A 16 1.23 13.60 -20.76
CA LEU A 16 0.61 14.81 -21.30
C LEU A 16 0.59 14.79 -22.82
N GLU A 17 1.67 14.37 -23.46
CA GLU A 17 1.75 14.22 -24.91
C GLU A 17 0.76 13.17 -25.44
N ARG A 18 0.55 12.05 -24.76
CA ARG A 18 -0.49 11.06 -25.11
C ARG A 18 -1.89 11.68 -25.07
N ILE A 19 -2.20 12.40 -23.98
CA ILE A 19 -3.48 13.11 -23.83
C ILE A 19 -3.63 14.18 -24.91
N GLU A 20 -2.61 15.01 -25.12
CA GLU A 20 -2.61 16.05 -26.14
C GLU A 20 -2.76 15.49 -27.56
N GLN A 21 -2.03 14.40 -27.89
CA GLN A 21 -2.13 13.72 -29.18
C GLN A 21 -3.52 13.15 -29.41
N ARG A 22 -4.13 12.53 -28.38
CA ARG A 22 -5.48 11.99 -28.49
C ARG A 22 -6.53 13.09 -28.62
N VAL A 23 -6.44 14.13 -27.81
CA VAL A 23 -7.32 15.30 -27.90
C VAL A 23 -7.22 15.97 -29.29
N SER A 24 -6.00 16.09 -29.82
CA SER A 24 -5.75 16.65 -31.15
C SER A 24 -6.27 15.78 -32.28
N ARG A 25 -6.16 14.44 -32.13
CA ARG A 25 -6.62 13.48 -33.13
C ARG A 25 -8.15 13.37 -33.17
N ASP A 26 -8.77 13.27 -31.98
CA ASP A 26 -10.19 12.93 -31.88
C ASP A 26 -11.12 14.18 -31.96
N LYS A 27 -10.53 15.38 -32.02
CA LYS A 27 -11.22 16.69 -32.24
C LYS A 27 -12.52 16.82 -31.43
N TYR A 28 -12.40 16.91 -30.11
CA TYR A 28 -13.56 17.11 -29.23
C TYR A 28 -14.35 18.36 -29.59
N ILE A 29 -15.67 18.29 -29.48
CA ILE A 29 -16.58 19.38 -29.83
C ILE A 29 -16.97 20.19 -28.56
N ASN A 30 -16.95 19.53 -27.39
CA ASN A 30 -17.36 20.14 -26.13
C ASN A 30 -16.60 19.54 -24.91
N THR A 31 -16.78 20.16 -23.75
CA THR A 31 -16.15 19.75 -22.48
C THR A 31 -16.53 18.33 -22.06
N SER A 32 -17.73 17.87 -22.36
CA SER A 32 -18.19 16.54 -22.01
C SER A 32 -17.42 15.47 -22.76
N GLU A 33 -17.14 15.67 -24.03
CA GLU A 33 -16.30 14.75 -24.83
C GLU A 33 -14.86 14.74 -24.35
N LEU A 34 -14.31 15.90 -23.98
CA LEU A 34 -12.98 15.98 -23.38
C LEU A 34 -12.91 15.19 -22.07
N ASN A 35 -13.92 15.29 -21.21
CA ASN A 35 -13.97 14.52 -19.97
C ASN A 35 -14.02 13.02 -20.23
N VAL A 36 -14.71 12.55 -21.26
CA VAL A 36 -14.71 11.14 -21.65
C VAL A 36 -13.31 10.67 -22.06
N ILE A 37 -12.63 11.45 -22.92
CA ILE A 37 -11.26 11.17 -23.37
C ILE A 37 -10.31 11.10 -22.17
N LEU A 38 -10.40 12.05 -21.24
CA LEU A 38 -9.56 12.08 -20.04
C LEU A 38 -9.82 10.88 -19.12
N LYS A 39 -11.10 10.51 -18.92
CA LYS A 39 -11.47 9.32 -18.14
C LYS A 39 -10.86 8.04 -18.72
N GLU A 40 -10.98 7.86 -20.02
CA GLU A 40 -10.45 6.68 -20.72
C GLU A 40 -8.91 6.61 -20.66
N GLU A 41 -8.21 7.73 -20.86
CA GLU A 41 -6.74 7.75 -20.77
C GLU A 41 -6.24 7.50 -19.35
N ILE A 42 -6.86 8.08 -18.33
CA ILE A 42 -6.51 7.83 -16.92
C ILE A 42 -6.80 6.35 -16.56
N ALA A 43 -7.93 5.81 -16.99
CA ALA A 43 -8.24 4.41 -16.77
C ALA A 43 -7.23 3.48 -17.46
N ALA A 44 -6.78 3.82 -18.68
CA ALA A 44 -5.75 3.08 -19.40
C ALA A 44 -4.40 3.12 -18.68
N LEU A 45 -3.95 4.29 -18.21
CA LEU A 45 -2.71 4.44 -17.43
C LEU A 45 -2.73 3.58 -16.16
N LEU A 46 -3.83 3.59 -15.43
CA LEU A 46 -3.99 2.75 -14.24
C LEU A 46 -4.07 1.26 -14.57
N ALA A 47 -4.64 0.89 -15.73
CA ALA A 47 -4.71 -0.50 -16.18
C ALA A 47 -3.35 -1.09 -16.50
N GLU A 48 -2.46 -0.33 -17.12
CA GLU A 48 -1.10 -0.76 -17.46
C GLU A 48 -0.33 -1.24 -16.23
N ASN A 49 -0.58 -0.62 -15.07
CA ASN A 49 0.10 -0.94 -13.82
C ASN A 49 -0.63 -2.00 -12.98
N ASN A 50 -1.93 -2.18 -13.22
CA ASN A 50 -2.80 -3.13 -12.51
C ASN A 50 -3.14 -4.36 -13.38
N ALA A 51 -2.24 -4.78 -14.27
CA ALA A 51 -2.44 -5.92 -15.17
C ALA A 51 -2.60 -7.28 -14.43
N GLY A 52 -2.29 -7.35 -13.13
CA GLY A 52 -2.70 -8.44 -12.25
C GLY A 52 -4.03 -8.10 -11.61
N VAL A 53 -4.99 -9.00 -11.72
CA VAL A 53 -6.30 -8.87 -11.06
C VAL A 53 -6.08 -8.57 -9.59
N VAL A 54 -6.52 -7.42 -9.12
CA VAL A 54 -6.61 -7.14 -7.69
C VAL A 54 -7.71 -8.03 -7.14
N ALA A 55 -7.30 -9.19 -6.63
CA ALA A 55 -8.22 -10.16 -6.07
C ALA A 55 -8.94 -9.57 -4.85
N GLY A 56 -10.24 -9.76 -4.78
CA GLY A 56 -11.02 -9.42 -3.59
C GLY A 56 -10.60 -10.26 -2.38
N PHE A 57 -11.01 -9.86 -1.19
CA PHE A 57 -10.69 -10.57 0.05
C PHE A 57 -11.20 -12.02 0.09
N GLU A 58 -12.25 -12.33 -0.67
CA GLU A 58 -12.86 -13.67 -0.77
C GLU A 58 -12.09 -14.60 -1.71
N SER A 59 -11.23 -14.04 -2.56
CA SER A 59 -10.50 -14.82 -3.56
C SER A 59 -9.53 -15.82 -2.91
N GLU A 60 -9.19 -16.85 -3.67
CA GLU A 60 -8.16 -17.80 -3.26
C GLU A 60 -6.80 -17.09 -3.18
N LEU A 61 -6.08 -17.34 -2.09
CA LEU A 61 -4.76 -16.76 -1.87
C LEU A 61 -3.68 -17.64 -2.50
N PRO A 62 -2.63 -17.05 -3.10
CA PRO A 62 -1.58 -17.81 -3.81
C PRO A 62 -0.70 -18.65 -2.88
N SER A 63 -0.76 -18.42 -1.57
CA SER A 63 0.00 -19.17 -0.55
C SER A 63 -0.75 -19.23 0.78
N LYS A 64 -0.39 -20.18 1.62
CA LYS A 64 -0.99 -20.33 2.95
C LYS A 64 0.12 -20.62 3.99
N PRO A 65 0.34 -19.68 4.93
CA PRO A 65 -0.27 -18.36 4.99
C PRO A 65 0.24 -17.41 3.90
N TYR A 66 -0.62 -16.50 3.49
CA TYR A 66 -0.26 -15.34 2.68
C TYR A 66 0.29 -14.24 3.58
N VAL A 67 1.53 -13.86 3.40
CA VAL A 67 2.23 -12.93 4.29
C VAL A 67 2.29 -11.54 3.67
N ILE A 68 1.72 -10.57 4.37
CA ILE A 68 1.71 -9.15 4.02
C ILE A 68 2.64 -8.40 4.98
N MET A 69 3.70 -7.80 4.48
CA MET A 69 4.55 -6.88 5.24
C MET A 69 4.12 -5.44 4.94
N VAL A 70 3.62 -4.73 5.96
CA VAL A 70 3.12 -3.37 5.79
C VAL A 70 4.21 -2.37 6.12
N VAL A 71 4.54 -1.51 5.16
CA VAL A 71 5.59 -0.49 5.25
C VAL A 71 5.03 0.91 4.99
N GLY A 72 5.77 1.94 5.38
CA GLY A 72 5.37 3.35 5.22
C GLY A 72 5.80 4.19 6.41
N VAL A 73 5.78 5.52 6.28
CA VAL A 73 6.19 6.41 7.38
C VAL A 73 5.19 6.41 8.54
N ASN A 74 5.60 6.95 9.69
CA ASN A 74 4.69 7.12 10.82
C ASN A 74 3.59 8.14 10.48
N GLY A 75 2.37 7.87 10.94
CA GLY A 75 1.21 8.76 10.77
C GLY A 75 0.43 8.59 9.46
N VAL A 76 0.89 7.77 8.51
CA VAL A 76 0.13 7.51 7.27
C VAL A 76 -1.06 6.56 7.45
N GLY A 77 -1.22 5.95 8.64
CA GLY A 77 -2.32 5.05 8.93
C GLY A 77 -2.02 3.56 8.75
N LYS A 78 -0.75 3.12 8.84
CA LYS A 78 -0.37 1.69 8.72
C LYS A 78 -1.17 0.80 9.67
N THR A 79 -1.08 1.02 10.98
CA THR A 79 -1.74 0.18 11.99
C THR A 79 -3.26 0.15 11.82
N THR A 80 -3.86 1.29 11.45
CA THR A 80 -5.29 1.36 11.11
C THR A 80 -5.61 0.56 9.86
N THR A 81 -4.79 0.66 8.82
CA THR A 81 -4.95 -0.12 7.57
C THR A 81 -4.85 -1.61 7.86
N ILE A 82 -3.89 -2.03 8.70
CA ILE A 82 -3.73 -3.44 9.13
C ILE A 82 -4.99 -3.94 9.83
N GLY A 83 -5.54 -3.16 10.77
CA GLY A 83 -6.77 -3.52 11.46
C GLY A 83 -7.95 -3.69 10.51
N LYS A 84 -8.09 -2.79 9.54
CA LYS A 84 -9.14 -2.87 8.51
C LYS A 84 -8.93 -4.05 7.55
N LEU A 85 -7.71 -4.32 7.13
CA LEU A 85 -7.38 -5.51 6.32
C LEU A 85 -7.73 -6.79 7.07
N ALA A 86 -7.33 -6.89 8.34
CA ALA A 86 -7.65 -8.04 9.18
C ALA A 86 -9.17 -8.25 9.29
N HIS A 87 -9.93 -7.17 9.45
CA HIS A 87 -11.39 -7.20 9.48
C HIS A 87 -11.98 -7.74 8.17
N GLN A 88 -11.53 -7.21 7.03
CA GLN A 88 -12.02 -7.64 5.72
C GLN A 88 -11.69 -9.10 5.41
N PHE A 89 -10.45 -9.55 5.66
CA PHE A 89 -10.07 -10.94 5.50
C PHE A 89 -10.87 -11.88 6.41
N LYS A 90 -11.07 -11.48 7.67
CA LYS A 90 -11.90 -12.27 8.60
C LYS A 90 -13.35 -12.35 8.17
N LYS A 91 -13.94 -11.25 7.70
CA LYS A 91 -15.29 -11.18 7.13
C LYS A 91 -15.42 -12.11 5.92
N ALA A 92 -14.37 -12.24 5.12
CA ALA A 92 -14.26 -13.19 4.01
C ALA A 92 -13.98 -14.65 4.43
N GLY A 93 -14.06 -14.97 5.73
CA GLY A 93 -13.87 -16.31 6.26
C GLY A 93 -12.40 -16.77 6.40
N LYS A 94 -11.44 -15.86 6.24
CA LYS A 94 -10.01 -16.18 6.40
C LYS A 94 -9.57 -16.08 7.85
N SER A 95 -8.68 -16.97 8.28
CA SER A 95 -7.98 -16.88 9.56
C SER A 95 -6.78 -15.95 9.43
N VAL A 96 -6.65 -14.97 10.34
CA VAL A 96 -5.65 -13.90 10.27
C VAL A 96 -4.81 -13.86 11.53
N TYR A 97 -3.49 -13.65 11.38
CA TYR A 97 -2.53 -13.38 12.44
C TYR A 97 -1.88 -12.02 12.24
N LEU A 98 -1.75 -11.24 13.32
CA LEU A 98 -1.09 -9.94 13.29
C LEU A 98 0.25 -10.00 14.04
N GLY A 99 1.28 -9.33 13.50
CA GLY A 99 2.59 -9.21 14.13
C GLY A 99 2.94 -7.76 14.43
N ALA A 100 3.17 -7.45 15.72
CA ALA A 100 3.51 -6.11 16.21
C ALA A 100 5.03 -5.86 16.14
N ALA A 101 5.59 -5.70 14.93
CA ALA A 101 7.02 -5.51 14.74
C ALA A 101 7.49 -4.04 14.82
N ASP A 102 6.62 -3.05 15.06
CA ASP A 102 7.03 -1.69 15.47
C ASP A 102 7.31 -1.65 16.99
N THR A 103 8.27 -2.43 17.44
CA THR A 103 8.56 -2.75 18.85
C THR A 103 9.07 -1.56 19.66
N PHE A 104 9.50 -0.48 19.02
CA PHE A 104 10.02 0.71 19.69
C PHE A 104 8.96 1.79 19.93
N ARG A 105 7.72 1.55 19.51
CA ARG A 105 6.59 2.46 19.71
C ARG A 105 5.46 1.77 20.48
N ALA A 106 5.45 1.99 21.81
CA ALA A 106 4.43 1.40 22.68
C ALA A 106 3.01 1.65 22.16
N ALA A 107 2.71 2.91 21.79
CA ALA A 107 1.40 3.28 21.26
C ALA A 107 1.02 2.51 19.96
N ALA A 108 1.99 2.16 19.11
CA ALA A 108 1.71 1.38 17.90
C ALA A 108 1.38 -0.07 18.26
N VAL A 109 2.15 -0.69 19.16
CA VAL A 109 1.89 -2.05 19.65
C VAL A 109 0.52 -2.10 20.34
N ASP A 110 0.21 -1.16 21.25
CA ASP A 110 -1.07 -1.11 21.95
C ASP A 110 -2.24 -0.91 20.98
N GLN A 111 -2.07 -0.04 19.99
CA GLN A 111 -3.08 0.19 18.95
C GLN A 111 -3.34 -1.10 18.15
N LEU A 112 -2.29 -1.84 17.79
CA LEU A 112 -2.46 -3.10 17.05
C LEU A 112 -3.17 -4.15 17.89
N VAL A 113 -2.87 -4.22 19.20
CA VAL A 113 -3.56 -5.11 20.14
C VAL A 113 -5.05 -4.78 20.21
N ILE A 114 -5.40 -3.48 20.35
CA ILE A 114 -6.80 -3.05 20.34
C ILE A 114 -7.52 -3.44 19.04
N TRP A 115 -6.84 -3.30 17.89
CA TRP A 115 -7.39 -3.78 16.62
C TRP A 115 -7.59 -5.29 16.60
N GLY A 116 -6.59 -6.06 17.09
CA GLY A 116 -6.69 -7.52 17.20
C GLY A 116 -7.87 -7.97 18.05
N GLU A 117 -8.07 -7.35 19.21
CA GLU A 117 -9.20 -7.61 20.09
C GLU A 117 -10.54 -7.25 19.42
N ARG A 118 -10.63 -6.06 18.83
CA ARG A 118 -11.84 -5.59 18.14
C ARG A 118 -12.25 -6.50 16.97
N VAL A 119 -11.28 -6.95 16.20
CA VAL A 119 -11.51 -7.85 15.06
C VAL A 119 -11.63 -9.31 15.53
N GLY A 120 -11.10 -9.65 16.68
CA GLY A 120 -11.04 -11.01 17.24
C GLY A 120 -10.04 -11.88 16.50
N VAL A 121 -8.80 -11.38 16.30
CA VAL A 121 -7.67 -12.09 15.69
C VAL A 121 -6.46 -12.01 16.62
N PRO A 122 -5.60 -13.05 16.67
CA PRO A 122 -4.42 -13.05 17.51
C PRO A 122 -3.39 -12.02 17.05
N VAL A 123 -2.76 -11.37 18.04
CA VAL A 123 -1.64 -10.44 17.84
C VAL A 123 -0.40 -11.03 18.53
N ILE A 124 0.62 -11.31 17.74
CA ILE A 124 1.92 -11.73 18.24
C ILE A 124 2.75 -10.50 18.54
N LYS A 125 3.20 -10.38 19.78
CA LYS A 125 4.04 -9.29 20.26
C LYS A 125 5.10 -9.81 21.22
N GLN A 126 6.15 -9.05 21.40
CA GLN A 126 7.18 -9.28 22.39
C GLN A 126 7.32 -8.05 23.31
N LYS A 127 8.25 -8.08 24.26
CA LYS A 127 8.55 -6.92 25.11
C LYS A 127 8.98 -5.72 24.29
N MET A 128 8.73 -4.52 24.80
CA MET A 128 9.18 -3.28 24.21
C MET A 128 10.68 -3.30 23.92
N GLY A 129 11.06 -2.83 22.73
CA GLY A 129 12.45 -2.81 22.26
C GLY A 129 13.00 -4.17 21.85
N ALA A 130 12.18 -5.22 21.79
CA ALA A 130 12.58 -6.50 21.21
C ALA A 130 12.96 -6.33 19.73
N ASP A 131 13.73 -7.26 19.19
CA ASP A 131 14.09 -7.27 17.77
C ASP A 131 12.83 -7.42 16.89
N PRO A 132 12.49 -6.45 16.03
CA PRO A 132 11.35 -6.55 15.12
C PRO A 132 11.33 -7.83 14.28
N ALA A 133 12.51 -8.30 13.87
CA ALA A 133 12.64 -9.51 13.10
C ALA A 133 12.22 -10.76 13.90
N SER A 134 12.45 -10.79 15.22
CA SER A 134 12.01 -11.91 16.05
C SER A 134 10.48 -11.97 16.16
N VAL A 135 9.82 -10.81 16.24
CA VAL A 135 8.34 -10.74 16.23
C VAL A 135 7.79 -11.25 14.91
N ALA A 136 8.37 -10.81 13.79
CA ALA A 136 7.95 -11.27 12.47
C ALA A 136 8.12 -12.78 12.29
N TYR A 137 9.27 -13.32 12.72
CA TYR A 137 9.53 -14.76 12.69
C TYR A 137 8.48 -15.52 13.49
N ASP A 138 8.26 -15.15 14.75
CA ASP A 138 7.30 -15.81 15.65
C ASP A 138 5.87 -15.75 15.10
N THR A 139 5.51 -14.62 14.48
CA THR A 139 4.17 -14.46 13.89
C THR A 139 3.97 -15.42 12.73
N VAL A 140 4.92 -15.47 11.79
CA VAL A 140 4.82 -16.36 10.62
C VAL A 140 4.89 -17.82 11.03
N ALA A 141 5.77 -18.17 11.99
CA ALA A 141 5.88 -19.53 12.53
C ALA A 141 4.59 -19.98 13.23
N SER A 142 4.01 -19.12 14.09
CA SER A 142 2.73 -19.39 14.75
C SER A 142 1.59 -19.58 13.75
N ALA A 143 1.49 -18.69 12.77
CA ALA A 143 0.46 -18.75 11.75
C ALA A 143 0.56 -20.04 10.91
N LYS A 144 1.77 -20.40 10.50
CA LYS A 144 2.04 -21.65 9.77
C LYS A 144 1.66 -22.89 10.61
N ALA A 145 2.05 -22.93 11.88
CA ALA A 145 1.73 -24.04 12.78
C ALA A 145 0.22 -24.20 13.00
N ASN A 146 -0.54 -23.12 12.98
CA ASN A 146 -2.00 -23.11 13.13
C ASN A 146 -2.76 -23.11 11.80
N ASN A 147 -2.07 -23.35 10.67
CA ASN A 147 -2.66 -23.38 9.34
C ASN A 147 -3.51 -22.13 9.00
N ALA A 148 -3.05 -20.97 9.46
CA ALA A 148 -3.71 -19.69 9.18
C ALA A 148 -3.64 -19.32 7.70
N ASP A 149 -4.60 -18.50 7.25
CA ASP A 149 -4.69 -18.10 5.86
C ASP A 149 -3.83 -16.85 5.56
N VAL A 150 -3.81 -15.88 6.49
CA VAL A 150 -3.17 -14.57 6.30
C VAL A 150 -2.32 -14.19 7.51
N VAL A 151 -1.16 -13.61 7.24
CA VAL A 151 -0.31 -12.94 8.23
C VAL A 151 -0.12 -11.49 7.80
N ILE A 152 -0.28 -10.55 8.73
CA ILE A 152 -0.02 -9.13 8.48
C ILE A 152 0.97 -8.61 9.52
N ILE A 153 2.13 -8.10 9.07
CA ILE A 153 3.20 -7.59 9.92
C ILE A 153 3.20 -6.07 9.90
N ASP A 154 2.99 -5.44 11.08
CA ASP A 154 3.16 -3.99 11.26
C ASP A 154 4.64 -3.67 11.49
N THR A 155 5.22 -2.77 10.70
CA THR A 155 6.63 -2.42 10.78
C THR A 155 6.84 -0.95 11.20
N ALA A 156 8.03 -0.63 11.69
CA ALA A 156 8.41 0.74 12.00
C ALA A 156 8.39 1.63 10.74
N GLY A 157 8.20 2.94 10.95
CA GLY A 157 8.12 3.92 9.86
C GLY A 157 9.01 5.15 10.09
N ARG A 158 10.17 5.00 10.75
CA ARG A 158 11.06 6.10 11.12
C ARG A 158 12.00 6.49 9.98
N LEU A 159 11.48 7.18 8.97
CA LEU A 159 12.23 7.51 7.77
C LEU A 159 13.41 8.51 8.00
N HIS A 160 13.41 9.26 9.09
CA HIS A 160 14.52 10.13 9.47
C HIS A 160 15.83 9.36 9.72
N ASN A 161 15.76 8.07 10.09
CA ASN A 161 16.90 7.16 10.18
C ASN A 161 16.80 6.09 9.10
N LYS A 162 16.84 6.52 7.85
CA LYS A 162 16.55 5.73 6.66
C LYS A 162 17.38 4.45 6.56
N VAL A 163 18.70 4.53 6.77
CA VAL A 163 19.58 3.37 6.62
C VAL A 163 19.23 2.27 7.61
N ASN A 164 18.99 2.64 8.87
CA ASN A 164 18.61 1.68 9.91
C ASN A 164 17.25 1.07 9.64
N LEU A 165 16.26 1.87 9.21
CA LEU A 165 14.94 1.37 8.85
C LEU A 165 15.03 0.36 7.70
N MET A 166 15.80 0.65 6.66
CA MET A 166 15.93 -0.25 5.52
C MET A 166 16.62 -1.56 5.87
N ASN A 167 17.66 -1.50 6.70
CA ASN A 167 18.32 -2.69 7.23
C ASN A 167 17.36 -3.54 8.08
N GLU A 168 16.52 -2.88 8.91
CA GLU A 168 15.51 -3.54 9.72
C GLU A 168 14.46 -4.25 8.85
N LEU A 169 13.92 -3.57 7.83
CA LEU A 169 12.94 -4.16 6.91
C LEU A 169 13.53 -5.34 6.13
N THR A 170 14.78 -5.22 5.68
CA THR A 170 15.50 -6.32 5.03
C THR A 170 15.67 -7.52 5.98
N LYS A 171 16.02 -7.26 7.24
CA LYS A 171 16.16 -8.31 8.27
C LYS A 171 14.82 -9.01 8.54
N ILE A 172 13.73 -8.24 8.67
CA ILE A 172 12.37 -8.78 8.83
C ILE A 172 12.03 -9.72 7.67
N ARG A 173 12.22 -9.27 6.43
CA ARG A 173 12.01 -10.12 5.24
C ARG A 173 12.80 -11.41 5.31
N ASN A 174 14.11 -11.30 5.56
CA ASN A 174 14.99 -12.47 5.54
C ASN A 174 14.63 -13.52 6.60
N VAL A 175 14.12 -13.12 7.76
CA VAL A 175 13.70 -14.09 8.78
C VAL A 175 12.36 -14.74 8.46
N MET A 176 11.44 -14.02 7.81
CA MET A 176 10.19 -14.60 7.33
C MET A 176 10.45 -15.67 6.27
N GLN A 177 11.43 -15.47 5.40
CA GLN A 177 11.86 -16.43 4.36
C GLN A 177 12.46 -17.72 4.94
N LYS A 178 12.96 -17.71 6.17
CA LYS A 178 13.38 -18.93 6.86
C LYS A 178 12.21 -19.84 7.24
N VAL A 179 11.01 -19.29 7.37
CA VAL A 179 9.78 -20.04 7.71
C VAL A 179 9.01 -20.39 6.43
N ILE A 180 8.88 -19.43 5.53
CA ILE A 180 8.17 -19.54 4.25
C ILE A 180 9.08 -18.90 3.18
N PRO A 181 9.68 -19.71 2.28
CA PRO A 181 10.75 -19.24 1.39
C PRO A 181 10.39 -18.06 0.48
N ASP A 182 9.13 -17.92 0.10
CA ASP A 182 8.61 -16.86 -0.76
C ASP A 182 7.94 -15.68 0.01
N ALA A 183 8.02 -15.70 1.35
CA ALA A 183 7.50 -14.59 2.17
C ALA A 183 8.44 -13.37 2.18
N PRO A 184 7.87 -12.16 2.30
CA PRO A 184 6.45 -11.83 2.19
C PRO A 184 6.01 -11.87 0.72
N GLN A 185 4.81 -12.40 0.45
CA GLN A 185 4.25 -12.37 -0.90
C GLN A 185 3.78 -10.97 -1.28
N GLU A 186 3.44 -10.17 -0.25
CA GLU A 186 3.05 -8.77 -0.45
C GLU A 186 3.84 -7.84 0.46
N VAL A 187 4.50 -6.85 -0.14
CA VAL A 187 5.06 -5.69 0.55
C VAL A 187 4.16 -4.51 0.25
N LEU A 188 3.27 -4.21 1.19
CA LEU A 188 2.24 -3.19 1.06
C LEU A 188 2.75 -1.85 1.58
N LEU A 189 2.97 -0.90 0.68
CA LEU A 189 3.32 0.47 1.04
C LEU A 189 2.05 1.29 1.30
N VAL A 190 1.90 1.77 2.52
CA VAL A 190 0.80 2.67 2.91
C VAL A 190 1.25 4.11 2.74
N LEU A 191 0.47 4.89 2.00
CA LEU A 191 0.71 6.31 1.72
C LEU A 191 -0.53 7.13 2.11
N ASP A 192 -0.29 8.33 2.60
CA ASP A 192 -1.34 9.32 2.88
C ASP A 192 -1.60 10.15 1.62
N GLY A 193 -2.74 9.95 0.96
CA GLY A 193 -3.15 10.65 -0.25
C GLY A 193 -3.28 12.17 -0.05
N SER A 194 -3.39 12.63 1.19
CA SER A 194 -3.50 14.06 1.49
C SER A 194 -2.16 14.82 1.41
N THR A 195 -1.04 14.11 1.40
CA THR A 195 0.30 14.73 1.50
C THR A 195 0.93 15.08 0.17
N GLY A 196 0.26 14.79 -0.95
CA GLY A 196 0.70 15.21 -2.29
C GLY A 196 2.12 14.77 -2.61
N GLN A 197 3.01 15.75 -2.88
CA GLN A 197 4.40 15.48 -3.28
C GLN A 197 5.21 14.69 -2.24
N ASN A 198 4.88 14.81 -0.94
CA ASN A 198 5.53 14.03 0.09
C ASN A 198 5.25 12.53 -0.06
N ALA A 199 4.05 12.14 -0.52
CA ALA A 199 3.74 10.75 -0.80
C ALA A 199 4.63 10.18 -1.93
N PHE A 200 4.92 10.97 -2.97
CA PHE A 200 5.85 10.59 -4.03
C PHE A 200 7.27 10.33 -3.51
N GLU A 201 7.79 11.23 -2.67
CA GLU A 201 9.12 11.05 -2.09
C GLU A 201 9.19 9.82 -1.19
N GLN A 202 8.15 9.57 -0.40
CA GLN A 202 8.04 8.35 0.40
C GLN A 202 8.02 7.10 -0.49
N ALA A 203 7.19 7.06 -1.52
CA ALA A 203 7.13 5.96 -2.47
C ALA A 203 8.50 5.68 -3.08
N LYS A 204 9.19 6.71 -3.57
CA LYS A 204 10.54 6.62 -4.14
C LYS A 204 11.57 6.02 -3.17
N GLN A 205 11.46 6.36 -1.89
CA GLN A 205 12.40 5.88 -0.89
C GLN A 205 12.15 4.43 -0.51
N PHE A 206 10.89 4.06 -0.30
CA PHE A 206 10.54 2.68 0.04
C PHE A 206 10.77 1.72 -1.13
N THR A 207 10.42 2.09 -2.36
CA THR A 207 10.63 1.25 -3.54
C THR A 207 12.10 0.99 -3.87
N LYS A 208 13.00 1.89 -3.46
CA LYS A 208 14.44 1.67 -3.60
C LYS A 208 15.02 0.71 -2.57
N ALA A 209 14.33 0.52 -1.49
CA ALA A 209 14.86 -0.13 -0.30
C ALA A 209 14.19 -1.46 0.03
N THR A 210 12.95 -1.64 -0.41
CA THR A 210 12.20 -2.89 -0.27
C THR A 210 11.49 -3.20 -1.60
N ASP A 211 11.18 -4.47 -1.81
CA ASP A 211 10.47 -4.92 -3.02
C ASP A 211 8.96 -4.61 -2.89
N VAL A 212 8.60 -3.33 -2.79
CA VAL A 212 7.19 -2.90 -2.73
C VAL A 212 6.47 -3.37 -3.99
N ASN A 213 5.40 -4.12 -3.81
CA ASN A 213 4.60 -4.69 -4.92
C ASN A 213 3.10 -4.39 -4.83
N ALA A 214 2.67 -3.65 -3.80
CA ALA A 214 1.31 -3.18 -3.66
C ALA A 214 1.25 -1.83 -2.92
N LEU A 215 0.27 -0.99 -3.27
CA LEU A 215 0.01 0.29 -2.62
C LEU A 215 -1.34 0.28 -1.91
N ALA A 216 -1.38 0.87 -0.71
CA ALA A 216 -2.60 1.29 -0.06
C ALA A 216 -2.57 2.81 0.11
N ILE A 217 -3.58 3.49 -0.42
CA ILE A 217 -3.68 4.95 -0.32
C ILE A 217 -4.78 5.28 0.68
N THR A 218 -4.41 5.99 1.74
CA THR A 218 -5.34 6.42 2.80
C THR A 218 -5.79 7.86 2.62
N LYS A 219 -6.85 8.25 3.33
CA LYS A 219 -7.35 9.63 3.40
C LYS A 219 -7.74 10.23 2.04
N LEU A 220 -8.37 9.43 1.20
CA LEU A 220 -8.91 9.86 -0.09
C LEU A 220 -10.32 10.49 -0.01
N ASP A 221 -10.87 10.59 1.16
CA ASP A 221 -12.18 11.20 1.46
C ASP A 221 -12.24 12.71 1.27
N GLY A 222 -11.21 13.32 0.73
CA GLY A 222 -11.10 14.76 0.39
C GLY A 222 -10.63 14.99 -1.06
N THR A 223 -11.48 15.34 -1.85
CA THR A 223 -11.71 15.60 -3.25
C THR A 223 -10.59 16.01 -4.24
N ALA A 224 -9.45 16.53 -3.85
CA ALA A 224 -8.44 17.03 -4.82
C ALA A 224 -7.25 16.08 -5.03
N LYS A 225 -7.33 14.85 -4.55
CA LYS A 225 -6.15 14.02 -4.25
C LYS A 225 -5.96 12.80 -5.17
N GLY A 226 -6.88 12.57 -6.08
CA GLY A 226 -6.80 11.45 -7.03
C GLY A 226 -5.56 11.48 -7.92
N GLY A 227 -5.07 12.65 -8.28
CA GLY A 227 -3.85 12.82 -9.07
C GLY A 227 -2.59 12.19 -8.45
N VAL A 228 -2.52 12.14 -7.10
CA VAL A 228 -1.42 11.48 -6.38
C VAL A 228 -1.42 9.97 -6.63
N VAL A 229 -2.60 9.36 -6.61
CA VAL A 229 -2.77 7.91 -6.85
C VAL A 229 -2.28 7.54 -8.24
N ILE A 230 -2.76 8.28 -9.24
CA ILE A 230 -2.40 8.09 -10.66
C ILE A 230 -0.89 8.24 -10.83
N GLY A 231 -0.34 9.37 -10.36
CA GLY A 231 1.06 9.69 -10.55
C GLY A 231 2.02 8.71 -9.86
N ILE A 232 1.70 8.23 -8.64
CA ILE A 232 2.54 7.24 -7.93
C ILE A 232 2.47 5.89 -8.63
N SER A 233 1.27 5.42 -8.98
CA SER A 233 1.10 4.15 -9.67
C SER A 233 1.83 4.16 -11.01
N ASP A 234 1.72 5.23 -11.79
CA ASP A 234 2.39 5.34 -13.08
C ASP A 234 3.90 5.48 -12.96
N GLN A 235 4.38 6.33 -12.07
CA GLN A 235 5.83 6.55 -11.92
C GLN A 235 6.59 5.33 -11.42
N PHE A 236 6.01 4.55 -10.49
CA PHE A 236 6.70 3.42 -9.86
C PHE A 236 6.27 2.07 -10.43
N LYS A 237 5.25 2.05 -11.30
CA LYS A 237 4.69 0.83 -11.90
C LYS A 237 4.26 -0.20 -10.84
N ILE A 238 3.71 0.29 -9.73
CA ILE A 238 3.20 -0.53 -8.63
C ILE A 238 1.68 -0.39 -8.60
N PRO A 239 0.94 -1.50 -8.53
CA PRO A 239 -0.51 -1.48 -8.49
C PRO A 239 -1.03 -0.84 -7.20
N VAL A 240 -2.05 -0.01 -7.32
CA VAL A 240 -2.89 0.39 -6.18
C VAL A 240 -3.82 -0.77 -5.87
N LYS A 241 -3.70 -1.33 -4.68
CA LYS A 241 -4.50 -2.50 -4.27
C LYS A 241 -5.66 -2.12 -3.36
N TYR A 242 -5.42 -1.17 -2.46
CA TYR A 242 -6.42 -0.76 -1.48
C TYR A 242 -6.54 0.76 -1.40
N ILE A 243 -7.75 1.24 -1.13
CA ILE A 243 -8.03 2.64 -0.83
C ILE A 243 -8.78 2.77 0.50
N GLY A 244 -8.37 3.77 1.30
CA GLY A 244 -9.02 4.13 2.55
C GLY A 244 -9.85 5.40 2.36
N LEU A 245 -11.16 5.27 2.59
CA LEU A 245 -12.17 6.30 2.34
C LEU A 245 -12.80 6.84 3.64
N GLY A 246 -12.12 6.71 4.77
CA GLY A 246 -12.60 7.20 6.06
C GLY A 246 -12.20 6.34 7.25
N GLU A 247 -12.70 6.61 8.44
CA GLU A 247 -12.25 6.03 9.71
C GLU A 247 -12.86 4.65 10.02
N GLY A 248 -14.04 4.32 9.51
CA GLY A 248 -14.74 3.06 9.81
C GLY A 248 -13.98 1.82 9.36
N MET A 249 -14.24 0.69 10.01
CA MET A 249 -13.62 -0.61 9.67
C MET A 249 -13.92 -1.04 8.24
N GLU A 250 -15.10 -0.71 7.73
CA GLU A 250 -15.54 -0.99 6.36
C GLU A 250 -14.98 -0.03 5.32
N HIS A 251 -14.33 1.07 5.75
CA HIS A 251 -13.84 2.13 4.86
C HIS A 251 -12.45 1.83 4.27
N LEU A 252 -12.07 0.56 4.18
CA LEU A 252 -10.97 0.08 3.34
C LEU A 252 -11.57 -0.81 2.26
N GLN A 253 -11.31 -0.45 1.02
CA GLN A 253 -11.85 -1.15 -0.14
C GLN A 253 -10.71 -1.62 -1.05
N VAL A 254 -10.96 -2.70 -1.78
CA VAL A 254 -10.13 -3.06 -2.93
C VAL A 254 -10.27 -1.96 -3.97
N PHE A 255 -9.17 -1.58 -4.58
CA PHE A 255 -9.15 -0.51 -5.57
C PHE A 255 -9.96 -0.90 -6.82
N ASP A 256 -11.04 -0.18 -7.05
CA ASP A 256 -11.80 -0.23 -8.30
C ASP A 256 -11.40 0.96 -9.18
N ARG A 257 -10.72 0.67 -10.27
CA ARG A 257 -10.19 1.65 -11.21
C ARG A 257 -11.30 2.51 -11.83
N GLU A 258 -12.38 1.90 -12.26
CA GLU A 258 -13.45 2.60 -12.98
C GLU A 258 -14.26 3.49 -12.03
N ALA A 259 -14.60 2.97 -10.85
CA ALA A 259 -15.23 3.77 -9.80
C ALA A 259 -14.34 4.94 -9.36
N PHE A 260 -13.03 4.70 -9.20
CA PHE A 260 -12.07 5.74 -8.83
C PHE A 260 -11.97 6.83 -9.91
N VAL A 261 -11.77 6.45 -11.18
CA VAL A 261 -11.70 7.42 -12.27
C VAL A 261 -13.03 8.17 -12.43
N GLY A 262 -14.17 7.48 -12.28
CA GLY A 262 -15.48 8.12 -12.26
C GLY A 262 -15.57 9.27 -11.27
N SER A 263 -15.12 9.02 -10.02
CA SER A 263 -15.19 10.00 -8.92
C SER A 263 -14.28 11.25 -9.10
N LEU A 264 -13.32 11.22 -10.03
CA LEU A 264 -12.48 12.39 -10.31
C LEU A 264 -13.19 13.47 -11.14
N PHE A 265 -14.32 13.13 -11.75
CA PHE A 265 -15.02 14.01 -12.69
C PHE A 265 -16.46 14.33 -12.23
N GLU A 266 -16.82 13.94 -11.03
CA GLU A 266 -18.05 14.36 -10.33
C GLU A 266 -17.82 15.66 -9.57
#